data_075c6824d3c42920ad3d7792a1e874d7
#
_entry.id   075c6824d3c42920ad3d7792a1e874d7
#
_cell.length_a   1.000
_cell.length_b   1.000
_cell.length_c   1.000
_cell.angle_alpha   90.00
_cell.angle_beta   90.00
_cell.angle_gamma   90.00
#
_symmetry.space_group_name_H-M   'P 1'
#
loop_
_entity.id
_entity.type
_entity.pdbx_description
1 polymer ?
#
loop_
_entity_poly.entity_id
_entity_poly.type
_entity_poly.pdbx_seq_one_letter_code
_entity_poly.pdbx_strand_id
1 'polypeptide(L)'
;FLVCDEGGGIITEPIGGIPGNFAMVGVFEKGKADVKFTARSNGGHASAPMANSPIARLSAFVTDVEKHDPFRRKFLPEVSAMFARLAPYAPFGLRLVMGNLWLFQPLMKIVLPRVSAQAGAMLHTTIAFTMQSGADAYNVLPQEATLGANMRFIPHQGERESLAIIRRLAEKHGLEMEVIHANDYSETVDIHGEAFRQVERVIGETFPGLPVSPYVMTGATDAQFYQEICDNCLRFAPVIYGPEQMKGMHGLDENIEYNCLPGAVDFYKNLIRAQER
;
A
#
# COMPACT_ATOMS: atom_id res chain seq x y z
N PHE A 1 7.30 -20.98 13.53
CA PHE A 1 5.93 -20.74 13.98
C PHE A 1 5.46 -19.31 13.59
N LEU A 2 6.28 -18.27 13.84
CA LEU A 2 5.94 -16.87 13.64
C LEU A 2 7.16 -16.06 13.21
N VAL A 3 7.03 -15.25 12.19
CA VAL A 3 7.90 -14.11 11.87
C VAL A 3 7.17 -12.83 12.30
N CYS A 4 7.83 -11.97 13.06
CA CYS A 4 7.31 -10.64 13.41
C CYS A 4 8.31 -9.60 12.91
N ASP A 5 7.96 -8.95 11.80
CA ASP A 5 8.78 -7.98 11.11
C ASP A 5 8.26 -6.55 11.33
N GLU A 6 8.92 -5.56 10.77
CA GLU A 6 8.49 -4.16 10.76
C GLU A 6 7.24 -3.93 9.90
N GLY A 7 6.73 -2.71 9.85
CA GLY A 7 5.72 -2.25 8.91
C GLY A 7 4.31 -2.04 9.47
N GLY A 8 3.99 -2.58 10.63
CA GLY A 8 2.89 -2.16 11.48
C GLY A 8 3.41 -1.34 12.65
N GLY A 9 2.57 -1.00 13.61
CA GLY A 9 3.01 -0.24 14.78
C GLY A 9 1.87 0.28 15.63
N ILE A 10 2.20 1.09 16.62
CA ILE A 10 1.22 1.81 17.43
C ILE A 10 0.94 3.14 16.71
N ILE A 11 -0.17 3.18 15.97
CA ILE A 11 -0.51 4.34 15.14
C ILE A 11 -1.47 5.26 15.89
N THR A 12 -1.10 6.52 15.99
CA THR A 12 -2.00 7.57 16.51
C THR A 12 -2.95 7.99 15.39
N GLU A 13 -4.26 7.92 15.65
CA GLU A 13 -5.31 8.28 14.68
C GLU A 13 -5.17 7.55 13.33
N PRO A 14 -5.23 6.21 13.30
CA PRO A 14 -4.96 5.41 12.09
C PRO A 14 -5.92 5.70 10.94
N ILE A 15 -7.10 6.24 11.24
CA ILE A 15 -8.06 6.78 10.28
C ILE A 15 -8.49 8.15 10.80
N GLY A 16 -8.47 9.17 9.96
CA GLY A 16 -8.84 10.52 10.35
C GLY A 16 -10.21 10.57 11.04
N GLY A 17 -10.25 11.21 12.20
CA GLY A 17 -11.45 11.31 13.06
C GLY A 17 -11.65 10.15 14.05
N ILE A 18 -10.71 9.19 14.15
CA ILE A 18 -10.70 8.16 15.20
C ILE A 18 -9.55 8.47 16.16
N PRO A 19 -9.82 9.10 17.30
CA PRO A 19 -8.77 9.50 18.23
C PRO A 19 -8.18 8.32 18.98
N GLY A 20 -6.92 8.46 19.40
CA GLY A 20 -6.21 7.48 20.24
C GLY A 20 -5.17 6.67 19.49
N ASN A 21 -4.51 5.80 20.22
CA ASN A 21 -3.48 4.90 19.73
C ASN A 21 -4.04 3.51 19.47
N PHE A 22 -3.60 2.87 18.40
CA PHE A 22 -4.03 1.54 17.99
C PHE A 22 -2.82 0.73 17.56
N ALA A 23 -2.71 -0.50 18.03
CA ALA A 23 -1.75 -1.46 17.51
C ALA A 23 -2.25 -1.99 16.15
N MET A 24 -1.64 -1.51 15.09
CA MET A 24 -1.95 -1.91 13.72
C MET A 24 -1.00 -3.03 13.30
N VAL A 25 -1.50 -4.27 13.28
CA VAL A 25 -0.72 -5.47 12.97
C VAL A 25 -0.90 -5.82 11.50
N GLY A 26 0.16 -5.69 10.70
CA GLY A 26 0.15 -6.03 9.28
C GLY A 26 -0.01 -7.54 9.07
N VAL A 27 -1.03 -7.94 8.33
CA VAL A 27 -1.35 -9.35 8.06
C VAL A 27 -1.00 -9.80 6.66
N PHE A 28 -0.80 -8.89 5.75
CA PHE A 28 -0.15 -9.06 4.45
C PHE A 28 0.37 -7.74 3.92
N GLU A 29 1.23 -7.79 2.93
CA GLU A 29 1.73 -6.64 2.20
C GLU A 29 1.41 -6.71 0.71
N LYS A 30 1.23 -5.55 0.11
CA LYS A 30 0.97 -5.44 -1.33
C LYS A 30 2.20 -5.83 -2.13
N GLY A 31 1.98 -6.51 -3.25
CA GLY A 31 3.03 -6.75 -4.23
C GLY A 31 3.54 -5.45 -4.86
N LYS A 32 4.65 -5.52 -5.55
CA LYS A 32 5.32 -4.39 -6.19
C LYS A 32 5.71 -4.72 -7.62
N ALA A 33 5.60 -3.77 -8.54
CA ALA A 33 6.33 -3.79 -9.80
C ALA A 33 6.86 -2.40 -10.16
N ASP A 34 8.02 -2.39 -10.79
CA ASP A 34 8.58 -1.26 -11.49
C ASP A 34 8.43 -1.52 -12.99
N VAL A 35 7.72 -0.63 -13.69
CA VAL A 35 7.41 -0.79 -15.11
C VAL A 35 7.87 0.43 -15.89
N LYS A 36 8.35 0.19 -17.12
CA LYS A 36 8.78 1.22 -18.06
C LYS A 36 7.89 1.17 -19.30
N PHE A 37 7.40 2.32 -19.70
CA PHE A 37 6.68 2.50 -20.96
C PHE A 37 7.54 3.30 -21.92
N THR A 38 7.58 2.88 -23.19
CA THR A 38 8.38 3.51 -24.23
C THR A 38 7.52 3.87 -25.42
N ALA A 39 7.61 5.11 -25.85
CA ALA A 39 7.03 5.60 -27.10
C ALA A 39 8.13 5.92 -28.10
N ARG A 40 8.01 5.45 -29.35
CA ARG A 40 9.02 5.67 -30.41
C ARG A 40 8.46 6.47 -31.57
N SER A 41 9.32 7.23 -32.24
CA SER A 41 9.03 7.96 -33.48
C SER A 41 10.29 8.03 -34.34
N ASN A 42 10.16 8.63 -35.53
CA ASN A 42 11.32 8.92 -36.37
C ASN A 42 12.13 10.14 -35.89
N GLY A 43 11.67 10.84 -34.85
CA GLY A 43 12.27 12.09 -34.44
C GLY A 43 12.05 13.22 -35.44
N GLY A 44 12.89 14.25 -35.39
CA GLY A 44 12.87 15.36 -36.33
C GLY A 44 13.19 16.72 -35.71
N HIS A 45 13.08 17.77 -36.51
CA HIS A 45 13.30 19.13 -36.04
C HIS A 45 11.99 19.74 -35.50
N ALA A 46 12.05 20.40 -34.36
CA ALA A 46 10.89 20.92 -33.64
C ALA A 46 10.11 22.01 -34.41
N SER A 47 10.71 22.65 -35.48
CA SER A 47 10.03 23.61 -36.31
C SER A 47 8.97 23.01 -37.24
N ALA A 48 8.99 21.66 -37.41
CA ALA A 48 8.01 20.93 -38.21
C ALA A 48 7.37 19.80 -37.39
N PRO A 49 6.60 20.11 -36.31
CA PRO A 49 6.07 19.11 -35.44
C PRO A 49 4.99 18.26 -36.09
N MET A 50 5.07 16.96 -35.90
CA MET A 50 4.00 16.03 -36.27
C MET A 50 3.06 15.78 -35.07
N ALA A 51 1.80 15.51 -35.36
CA ALA A 51 0.84 15.08 -34.36
C ALA A 51 1.23 13.71 -33.77
N ASN A 52 0.73 13.41 -32.58
CA ASN A 52 0.93 12.13 -31.93
C ASN A 52 2.40 11.77 -31.61
N SER A 53 3.15 12.79 -31.14
CA SER A 53 4.54 12.62 -30.73
C SER A 53 4.68 11.62 -29.57
N PRO A 54 5.88 11.05 -29.33
CA PRO A 54 6.13 10.16 -28.18
C PRO A 54 5.64 10.74 -26.85
N ILE A 55 5.96 11.99 -26.56
CA ILE A 55 5.53 12.69 -25.34
C ILE A 55 4.00 12.82 -25.28
N ALA A 56 3.34 13.14 -26.41
CA ALA A 56 1.89 13.26 -26.44
C ALA A 56 1.18 11.93 -26.14
N ARG A 57 1.70 10.80 -26.65
CA ARG A 57 1.17 9.46 -26.37
C ARG A 57 1.35 9.05 -24.90
N LEU A 58 2.53 9.30 -24.32
CA LEU A 58 2.78 9.07 -22.89
C LEU A 58 1.83 9.92 -22.02
N SER A 59 1.66 11.20 -22.34
CA SER A 59 0.76 12.09 -21.59
C SER A 59 -0.70 11.67 -21.72
N ALA A 60 -1.14 11.22 -22.88
CA ALA A 60 -2.48 10.70 -23.08
C ALA A 60 -2.72 9.40 -22.28
N PHE A 61 -1.73 8.51 -22.24
CA PHE A 61 -1.78 7.30 -21.44
C PHE A 61 -1.88 7.59 -19.94
N VAL A 62 -1.02 8.46 -19.40
CA VAL A 62 -1.09 8.89 -17.99
C VAL A 62 -2.47 9.45 -17.67
N THR A 63 -2.97 10.36 -18.53
CA THR A 63 -4.28 10.99 -18.35
C THR A 63 -5.42 9.96 -18.38
N ASP A 64 -5.35 8.96 -19.26
CA ASP A 64 -6.37 7.90 -19.38
C ASP A 64 -6.38 7.03 -18.09
N VAL A 65 -5.20 6.60 -17.62
CA VAL A 65 -5.08 5.78 -16.42
C VAL A 65 -5.53 6.53 -15.15
N GLU A 66 -5.11 7.79 -14.97
CA GLU A 66 -5.47 8.56 -13.77
C GLU A 66 -6.95 8.94 -13.73
N LYS A 67 -7.57 9.23 -14.89
CA LYS A 67 -9.01 9.56 -14.95
C LYS A 67 -9.91 8.35 -14.83
N HIS A 68 -9.50 7.21 -15.35
CA HIS A 68 -10.33 6.04 -15.49
C HIS A 68 -9.78 4.83 -14.73
N ASP A 69 -9.14 5.04 -13.58
CA ASP A 69 -8.58 4.00 -12.71
C ASP A 69 -9.00 2.57 -13.14
N PRO A 70 -8.10 1.80 -13.80
CA PRO A 70 -8.50 0.54 -14.44
C PRO A 70 -8.65 -0.62 -13.46
N PHE A 71 -8.35 -0.40 -12.18
CA PHE A 71 -8.28 -1.45 -11.18
C PHE A 71 -9.55 -1.54 -10.34
N ARG A 72 -9.94 -2.78 -10.03
CA ARG A 72 -11.16 -3.07 -9.27
C ARG A 72 -10.97 -2.77 -7.80
N ARG A 73 -11.96 -2.11 -7.19
CA ARG A 73 -12.01 -1.82 -5.76
C ARG A 73 -12.83 -2.88 -5.03
N LYS A 74 -12.21 -3.50 -4.01
CA LYS A 74 -12.86 -4.52 -3.19
C LYS A 74 -12.44 -4.36 -1.73
N PHE A 75 -13.41 -4.49 -0.82
CA PHE A 75 -13.10 -4.69 0.59
C PHE A 75 -12.69 -6.14 0.80
N LEU A 76 -11.44 -6.36 1.16
CA LEU A 76 -10.97 -7.66 1.62
C LEU A 76 -11.48 -7.93 3.03
N PRO A 77 -11.55 -9.21 3.46
CA PRO A 77 -11.95 -9.56 4.83
C PRO A 77 -11.13 -8.82 5.89
N GLU A 78 -9.81 -8.70 5.70
CA GLU A 78 -8.85 -8.06 6.61
C GLU A 78 -9.13 -6.55 6.72
N VAL A 79 -9.41 -5.89 5.60
CA VAL A 79 -9.81 -4.47 5.58
C VAL A 79 -11.16 -4.28 6.30
N SER A 80 -12.10 -5.18 6.06
CA SER A 80 -13.40 -5.14 6.73
C SER A 80 -13.27 -5.37 8.24
N ALA A 81 -12.41 -6.30 8.67
CA ALA A 81 -12.10 -6.56 10.07
C ALA A 81 -11.41 -5.35 10.73
N MET A 82 -10.48 -4.69 10.03
CA MET A 82 -9.85 -3.45 10.48
C MET A 82 -10.92 -2.39 10.80
N PHE A 83 -11.81 -2.11 9.85
CA PHE A 83 -12.88 -1.14 10.06
C PHE A 83 -13.81 -1.53 11.21
N ALA A 84 -14.17 -2.81 11.33
CA ALA A 84 -15.03 -3.30 12.41
C ALA A 84 -14.36 -3.14 13.79
N ARG A 85 -13.05 -3.40 13.91
CA ARG A 85 -12.31 -3.23 15.18
C ARG A 85 -12.09 -1.77 15.56
N LEU A 86 -12.00 -0.86 14.59
CA LEU A 86 -11.85 0.57 14.82
C LEU A 86 -13.21 1.28 15.06
N ALA A 87 -14.31 0.73 14.55
CA ALA A 87 -15.65 1.34 14.64
C ALA A 87 -16.09 1.75 16.07
N PRO A 88 -15.85 0.96 17.15
CA PRO A 88 -16.25 1.34 18.50
C PRO A 88 -15.66 2.67 18.98
N TYR A 89 -14.49 3.04 18.47
CA TYR A 89 -13.73 4.23 18.86
C TYR A 89 -14.06 5.46 17.99
N ALA A 90 -14.81 5.26 16.90
CA ALA A 90 -15.18 6.31 15.96
C ALA A 90 -16.34 7.18 16.46
N PRO A 91 -16.43 8.45 16.07
CA PRO A 91 -17.62 9.28 16.25
C PRO A 91 -18.87 8.62 15.64
N PHE A 92 -20.05 8.95 16.16
CA PHE A 92 -21.30 8.24 15.85
C PHE A 92 -21.54 8.02 14.34
N GLY A 93 -21.41 9.07 13.52
CA GLY A 93 -21.63 8.96 12.07
C GLY A 93 -20.66 8.00 11.38
N LEU A 94 -19.36 8.05 11.74
CA LEU A 94 -18.33 7.17 11.19
C LEU A 94 -18.52 5.75 11.72
N ARG A 95 -18.85 5.58 13.00
CA ARG A 95 -19.20 4.29 13.63
C ARG A 95 -20.35 3.61 12.92
N LEU A 96 -21.40 4.35 12.57
CA LEU A 96 -22.55 3.81 11.84
C LEU A 96 -22.12 3.23 10.48
N VAL A 97 -21.28 3.94 9.74
CA VAL A 97 -20.76 3.50 8.43
C VAL A 97 -19.83 2.29 8.58
N MET A 98 -18.84 2.39 9.48
CA MET A 98 -17.83 1.34 9.67
C MET A 98 -18.42 0.06 10.26
N GLY A 99 -19.38 0.17 11.18
CA GLY A 99 -20.07 -0.98 11.78
C GLY A 99 -21.07 -1.66 10.84
N ASN A 100 -21.44 -1.00 9.73
CA ASN A 100 -22.39 -1.54 8.74
C ASN A 100 -21.79 -1.54 7.34
N LEU A 101 -20.53 -1.95 7.20
CA LEU A 101 -19.85 -2.00 5.91
C LEU A 101 -20.61 -2.83 4.87
N TRP A 102 -21.29 -3.90 5.28
CA TRP A 102 -22.12 -4.70 4.38
C TRP A 102 -23.13 -3.86 3.57
N LEU A 103 -23.66 -2.78 4.17
CA LEU A 103 -24.57 -1.84 3.52
C LEU A 103 -23.82 -0.71 2.78
N PHE A 104 -22.77 -0.18 3.39
CA PHE A 104 -22.08 1.02 2.91
C PHE A 104 -20.89 0.75 1.96
N GLN A 105 -20.48 -0.51 1.74
CA GLN A 105 -19.36 -0.85 0.85
C GLN A 105 -19.44 -0.20 -0.54
N PRO A 106 -20.58 -0.19 -1.26
CA PRO A 106 -20.64 0.42 -2.59
C PRO A 106 -20.30 1.92 -2.57
N LEU A 107 -20.80 2.64 -1.57
CA LEU A 107 -20.51 4.06 -1.38
C LEU A 107 -19.06 4.27 -0.95
N MET A 108 -18.57 3.48 0.00
CA MET A 108 -17.21 3.60 0.54
C MET A 108 -16.12 3.31 -0.50
N LYS A 109 -16.33 2.41 -1.46
CA LYS A 109 -15.42 2.20 -2.60
C LYS A 109 -15.23 3.44 -3.46
N ILE A 110 -16.18 4.37 -3.45
CA ILE A 110 -16.13 5.62 -4.21
C ILE A 110 -15.56 6.76 -3.36
N VAL A 111 -15.95 6.82 -2.09
CA VAL A 111 -15.62 7.93 -1.18
C VAL A 111 -14.21 7.80 -0.63
N LEU A 112 -13.81 6.61 -0.13
CA LEU A 112 -12.52 6.41 0.54
C LEU A 112 -11.32 6.88 -0.31
N PRO A 113 -11.20 6.51 -1.61
CA PRO A 113 -10.06 6.97 -2.42
C PRO A 113 -10.00 8.48 -2.64
N ARG A 114 -11.14 9.18 -2.45
CA ARG A 114 -11.23 10.64 -2.61
C ARG A 114 -10.86 11.41 -1.35
N VAL A 115 -11.10 10.80 -0.17
CA VAL A 115 -10.83 11.44 1.12
C VAL A 115 -9.47 11.05 1.69
N SER A 116 -8.95 9.88 1.33
CA SER A 116 -7.64 9.38 1.77
C SER A 116 -7.03 8.47 0.72
N ALA A 117 -5.89 8.89 0.15
CA ALA A 117 -5.14 8.08 -0.80
C ALA A 117 -4.71 6.74 -0.17
N GLN A 118 -4.29 6.75 1.10
CA GLN A 118 -3.87 5.55 1.82
C GLN A 118 -5.05 4.57 2.02
N ALA A 119 -6.22 5.07 2.44
CA ALA A 119 -7.41 4.24 2.58
C ALA A 119 -7.88 3.69 1.21
N GLY A 120 -7.78 4.48 0.15
CA GLY A 120 -8.02 4.03 -1.21
C GLY A 120 -7.08 2.91 -1.63
N ALA A 121 -5.79 3.05 -1.35
CA ALA A 121 -4.77 2.07 -1.70
C ALA A 121 -4.98 0.69 -1.05
N MET A 122 -5.70 0.61 0.07
CA MET A 122 -6.07 -0.66 0.69
C MET A 122 -7.20 -1.41 -0.05
N LEU A 123 -7.86 -0.78 -1.02
CA LEU A 123 -9.02 -1.35 -1.71
C LEU A 123 -8.71 -1.88 -3.12
N HIS A 124 -7.60 -1.48 -3.74
CA HIS A 124 -7.27 -1.84 -5.12
C HIS A 124 -5.77 -1.83 -5.40
N THR A 125 -5.38 -2.42 -6.52
CA THR A 125 -4.04 -2.22 -7.10
C THR A 125 -3.87 -0.75 -7.46
N THR A 126 -2.68 -0.20 -7.20
CA THR A 126 -2.35 1.19 -7.50
C THR A 126 -1.20 1.29 -8.48
N ILE A 127 -1.15 2.37 -9.25
CA ILE A 127 -0.03 2.74 -10.11
C ILE A 127 0.30 4.21 -9.88
N ALA A 128 1.59 4.51 -9.74
CA ALA A 128 2.12 5.86 -9.62
C ALA A 128 3.18 6.09 -10.69
N PHE A 129 2.99 7.13 -11.49
CA PHE A 129 3.97 7.53 -12.52
C PHE A 129 5.02 8.42 -11.85
N THR A 130 6.30 7.99 -11.88
CA THR A 130 7.36 8.60 -11.06
C THR A 130 8.53 9.13 -11.88
N MET A 131 8.69 8.70 -13.14
CA MET A 131 9.81 9.08 -13.98
C MET A 131 9.33 9.37 -15.40
N GLN A 132 9.92 10.37 -16.05
CA GLN A 132 9.65 10.68 -17.44
C GLN A 132 10.91 11.23 -18.12
N SER A 133 11.14 10.86 -19.38
CA SER A 133 12.20 11.43 -20.21
C SER A 133 11.73 11.65 -21.66
N GLY A 134 12.45 12.49 -22.38
CA GLY A 134 12.19 12.82 -23.80
C GLY A 134 13.49 13.22 -24.50
N ALA A 135 13.43 14.23 -25.38
CA ALA A 135 14.63 14.73 -26.04
C ALA A 135 15.47 15.60 -25.10
N ASP A 136 16.80 15.60 -25.29
CA ASP A 136 17.76 16.38 -24.50
C ASP A 136 17.89 17.84 -24.94
N ALA A 137 17.23 18.23 -26.06
CA ALA A 137 17.28 19.58 -26.62
C ALA A 137 15.91 20.08 -27.07
N TYR A 138 15.64 21.38 -26.87
CA TYR A 138 14.34 22.01 -27.19
C TYR A 138 13.97 21.98 -28.67
N ASN A 139 14.96 21.96 -29.58
CA ASN A 139 14.75 21.97 -31.02
C ASN A 139 14.68 20.57 -31.65
N VAL A 140 14.65 19.51 -30.85
CA VAL A 140 14.65 18.11 -31.28
C VAL A 140 13.36 17.42 -30.88
N LEU A 141 12.69 16.76 -31.84
CA LEU A 141 11.60 15.83 -31.56
C LEU A 141 12.20 14.49 -31.12
N PRO A 142 11.79 13.92 -29.99
CA PRO A 142 12.38 12.69 -29.46
C PRO A 142 12.09 11.49 -30.39
N GLN A 143 13.12 10.72 -30.69
CA GLN A 143 12.95 9.40 -31.33
C GLN A 143 12.39 8.39 -30.32
N GLU A 144 12.73 8.57 -29.06
CA GLU A 144 12.23 7.77 -27.95
C GLU A 144 11.88 8.70 -26.78
N ALA A 145 10.75 8.43 -26.13
CA ALA A 145 10.40 9.00 -24.84
C ALA A 145 9.97 7.88 -23.91
N THR A 146 10.30 8.00 -22.63
CA THR A 146 10.03 6.96 -21.64
C THR A 146 9.25 7.50 -20.45
N LEU A 147 8.51 6.61 -19.81
CA LEU A 147 7.75 6.84 -18.60
C LEU A 147 7.97 5.66 -17.65
N GLY A 148 8.35 5.94 -16.41
CA GLY A 148 8.49 4.94 -15.35
C GLY A 148 7.32 5.01 -14.39
N ALA A 149 6.84 3.86 -13.95
CA ALA A 149 5.80 3.77 -12.94
C ALA A 149 6.08 2.67 -11.91
N ASN A 150 5.62 2.90 -10.68
CA ASN A 150 5.59 1.91 -9.61
C ASN A 150 4.15 1.43 -9.41
N MET A 151 3.96 0.12 -9.41
CA MET A 151 2.67 -0.52 -9.14
C MET A 151 2.69 -1.23 -7.80
N ARG A 152 1.50 -1.32 -7.15
CA ARG A 152 1.30 -2.07 -5.91
C ARG A 152 0.09 -2.96 -6.04
N PHE A 153 0.31 -4.27 -6.02
CA PHE A 153 -0.71 -5.30 -6.23
C PHE A 153 -1.43 -5.68 -4.95
N ILE A 154 -2.68 -6.13 -5.08
CA ILE A 154 -3.52 -6.57 -3.96
C ILE A 154 -4.16 -7.94 -4.29
N PRO A 155 -4.44 -8.82 -3.29
CA PRO A 155 -4.84 -10.22 -3.53
C PRO A 155 -5.97 -10.46 -4.53
N HIS A 156 -6.99 -9.61 -4.58
CA HIS A 156 -8.12 -9.80 -5.51
C HIS A 156 -7.82 -9.36 -6.95
N GLN A 157 -6.65 -8.78 -7.20
CA GLN A 157 -6.16 -8.36 -8.51
C GLN A 157 -4.64 -8.28 -8.47
N GLY A 158 -3.99 -9.44 -8.44
CA GLY A 158 -2.54 -9.59 -8.29
C GLY A 158 -1.73 -9.16 -9.51
N GLU A 159 -0.45 -9.48 -9.48
CA GLU A 159 0.55 -9.10 -10.46
C GLU A 159 0.11 -9.39 -11.90
N ARG A 160 -0.16 -10.67 -12.20
CA ARG A 160 -0.45 -11.11 -13.57
C ARG A 160 -1.64 -10.39 -14.20
N GLU A 161 -2.74 -10.25 -13.47
CA GLU A 161 -3.94 -9.59 -13.97
C GLU A 161 -3.70 -8.09 -14.14
N SER A 162 -3.09 -7.45 -13.14
CA SER A 162 -2.83 -6.01 -13.14
C SER A 162 -1.86 -5.60 -14.26
N LEU A 163 -0.76 -6.34 -14.45
CA LEU A 163 0.17 -6.11 -15.55
C LEU A 163 -0.48 -6.31 -16.92
N ALA A 164 -1.36 -7.30 -17.07
CA ALA A 164 -2.09 -7.52 -18.31
C ALA A 164 -3.06 -6.37 -18.65
N ILE A 165 -3.72 -5.79 -17.64
CA ILE A 165 -4.61 -4.64 -17.82
C ILE A 165 -3.82 -3.42 -18.29
N ILE A 166 -2.74 -3.08 -17.58
CA ILE A 166 -1.98 -1.86 -17.90
C ILE A 166 -1.23 -1.99 -19.22
N ARG A 167 -0.78 -3.22 -19.58
CA ARG A 167 -0.17 -3.50 -20.88
C ARG A 167 -1.14 -3.22 -22.03
N ARG A 168 -2.38 -3.69 -21.96
CA ARG A 168 -3.41 -3.42 -22.98
C ARG A 168 -3.70 -1.94 -23.13
N LEU A 169 -3.72 -1.20 -22.00
CA LEU A 169 -3.90 0.26 -22.07
C LEU A 169 -2.69 0.94 -22.72
N ALA A 170 -1.46 0.53 -22.39
CA ALA A 170 -0.26 1.04 -23.02
C ALA A 170 -0.26 0.78 -24.54
N GLU A 171 -0.59 -0.44 -24.97
CA GLU A 171 -0.70 -0.82 -26.38
C GLU A 171 -1.75 0.03 -27.15
N LYS A 172 -2.91 0.33 -26.52
CA LYS A 172 -3.94 1.22 -27.07
C LYS A 172 -3.40 2.62 -27.38
N HIS A 173 -2.43 3.09 -26.59
CA HIS A 173 -1.74 4.37 -26.78
C HIS A 173 -0.45 4.24 -27.62
N GLY A 174 -0.19 3.08 -28.23
CA GLY A 174 1.00 2.82 -29.04
C GLY A 174 2.30 2.85 -28.26
N LEU A 175 2.27 2.36 -27.01
CA LEU A 175 3.44 2.26 -26.13
C LEU A 175 3.88 0.81 -26.00
N GLU A 176 5.20 0.61 -25.91
CA GLU A 176 5.81 -0.63 -25.46
C GLU A 176 5.86 -0.63 -23.94
N MET A 177 5.64 -1.79 -23.30
CA MET A 177 5.74 -1.95 -21.83
C MET A 177 6.75 -3.02 -21.47
N GLU A 178 7.72 -2.65 -20.67
CA GLU A 178 8.71 -3.52 -20.06
C GLU A 178 8.49 -3.60 -18.55
N VAL A 179 8.54 -4.80 -17.98
CA VAL A 179 8.53 -5.01 -16.53
C VAL A 179 10.00 -5.11 -16.08
N ILE A 180 10.45 -4.15 -15.30
CA ILE A 180 11.84 -4.11 -14.80
C ILE A 180 12.00 -5.05 -13.63
N HIS A 181 11.03 -5.05 -12.72
CA HIS A 181 10.98 -5.90 -11.54
C HIS A 181 9.52 -6.09 -11.14
N ALA A 182 9.17 -7.29 -10.68
CA ALA A 182 7.85 -7.55 -10.13
C ALA A 182 7.91 -8.65 -9.07
N ASN A 183 7.16 -8.44 -7.98
CA ASN A 183 6.84 -9.43 -6.96
C ASN A 183 5.35 -9.33 -6.65
N ASP A 184 4.67 -10.45 -6.54
CA ASP A 184 3.24 -10.44 -6.17
C ASP A 184 3.07 -10.11 -4.68
N TYR A 185 1.82 -9.95 -4.26
CA TYR A 185 1.47 -9.70 -2.85
C TYR A 185 1.87 -10.89 -1.97
N SER A 186 2.06 -10.60 -0.69
CA SER A 186 2.41 -11.62 0.30
C SER A 186 1.19 -12.47 0.69
N GLU A 187 1.41 -13.71 1.14
CA GLU A 187 0.36 -14.54 1.73
C GLU A 187 -0.30 -13.82 2.92
N THR A 188 -1.60 -14.03 3.09
CA THR A 188 -2.38 -13.38 4.14
C THR A 188 -2.39 -14.25 5.39
N VAL A 189 -1.95 -13.71 6.51
CA VAL A 189 -2.03 -14.39 7.81
C VAL A 189 -3.48 -14.40 8.30
N ASP A 190 -3.96 -15.56 8.74
CA ASP A 190 -5.30 -15.70 9.31
C ASP A 190 -5.43 -14.91 10.62
N ILE A 191 -6.28 -13.88 10.63
CA ILE A 191 -6.56 -13.04 11.81
C ILE A 191 -7.29 -13.79 12.93
N HIS A 192 -7.81 -14.98 12.66
CA HIS A 192 -8.40 -15.90 13.63
C HIS A 192 -7.44 -17.04 13.99
N GLY A 193 -6.26 -17.09 13.37
CA GLY A 193 -5.22 -18.07 13.61
C GLY A 193 -4.50 -17.84 14.94
N GLU A 194 -3.75 -18.86 15.36
CA GLU A 194 -3.04 -18.83 16.63
C GLU A 194 -1.94 -17.75 16.67
N ALA A 195 -1.21 -17.58 15.57
CA ALA A 195 -0.13 -16.60 15.47
C ALA A 195 -0.63 -15.16 15.69
N PHE A 196 -1.73 -14.77 15.04
CA PHE A 196 -2.30 -13.43 15.23
C PHE A 196 -2.81 -13.25 16.65
N ARG A 197 -3.54 -14.23 17.19
CA ARG A 197 -4.03 -14.18 18.59
C ARG A 197 -2.90 -14.12 19.62
N GLN A 198 -1.78 -14.78 19.36
CA GLN A 198 -0.62 -14.71 20.25
C GLN A 198 -0.02 -13.30 20.25
N VAL A 199 0.19 -12.69 19.08
CA VAL A 199 0.69 -11.31 18.99
C VAL A 199 -0.31 -10.34 19.64
N GLU A 200 -1.61 -10.48 19.40
CA GLU A 200 -2.66 -9.68 20.05
C GLU A 200 -2.63 -9.78 21.56
N ARG A 201 -2.48 -10.99 22.12
CA ARG A 201 -2.33 -11.21 23.56
C ARG A 201 -1.08 -10.54 24.11
N VAL A 202 0.08 -10.73 23.47
CA VAL A 202 1.35 -10.13 23.91
C VAL A 202 1.29 -8.60 23.86
N ILE A 203 0.63 -8.03 22.86
CA ILE A 203 0.37 -6.58 22.80
C ILE A 203 -0.46 -6.15 24.01
N GLY A 204 -1.55 -6.85 24.31
CA GLY A 204 -2.42 -6.54 25.46
C GLY A 204 -1.74 -6.67 26.81
N GLU A 205 -0.83 -7.64 26.98
CA GLU A 205 -0.01 -7.82 28.19
C GLU A 205 1.05 -6.71 28.35
N THR A 206 1.64 -6.27 27.22
CA THR A 206 2.72 -5.26 27.24
C THR A 206 2.17 -3.83 27.28
N PHE A 207 1.06 -3.58 26.58
CA PHE A 207 0.41 -2.27 26.46
C PHE A 207 -1.06 -2.36 26.90
N PRO A 208 -1.35 -2.42 28.21
CA PRO A 208 -2.71 -2.59 28.70
C PRO A 208 -3.68 -1.54 28.17
N GLY A 209 -4.79 -1.99 27.62
CA GLY A 209 -5.84 -1.13 27.07
C GLY A 209 -5.59 -0.62 25.64
N LEU A 210 -4.48 -0.99 25.01
CA LEU A 210 -4.22 -0.65 23.60
C LEU A 210 -5.06 -1.55 22.68
N PRO A 211 -5.98 -0.98 21.87
CA PRO A 211 -6.76 -1.77 20.92
C PRO A 211 -5.87 -2.32 19.79
N VAL A 212 -6.10 -3.58 19.40
CA VAL A 212 -5.38 -4.24 18.33
C VAL A 212 -6.27 -4.37 17.09
N SER A 213 -5.73 -4.06 15.93
CA SER A 213 -6.42 -4.18 14.65
C SER A 213 -5.53 -4.84 13.61
N PRO A 214 -6.05 -5.75 12.77
CA PRO A 214 -5.34 -6.14 11.55
C PRO A 214 -5.18 -4.92 10.64
N TYR A 215 -4.14 -4.97 9.81
CA TYR A 215 -3.78 -3.89 8.90
C TYR A 215 -3.26 -4.46 7.59
N VAL A 216 -3.56 -3.78 6.48
CA VAL A 216 -2.99 -4.09 5.16
C VAL A 216 -1.81 -3.18 4.93
N MET A 217 -0.63 -3.75 4.86
CA MET A 217 0.56 -2.98 4.57
C MET A 217 0.64 -2.63 3.09
N THR A 218 0.73 -1.33 2.79
CA THR A 218 0.85 -0.84 1.41
C THR A 218 2.30 -0.77 0.92
N GLY A 219 3.27 -0.83 1.84
CA GLY A 219 4.69 -0.98 1.60
C GLY A 219 5.11 -2.44 1.41
N ALA A 220 6.42 -2.69 1.41
CA ALA A 220 7.03 -4.01 1.40
C ALA A 220 8.07 -4.09 2.51
N THR A 221 8.22 -5.28 3.10
CA THR A 221 9.20 -5.59 4.15
C THR A 221 9.95 -6.87 3.82
N ASP A 222 10.96 -7.22 4.61
CA ASP A 222 11.72 -8.46 4.45
C ASP A 222 10.86 -9.70 4.76
N ALA A 223 9.73 -9.55 5.45
CA ALA A 223 8.79 -10.63 5.74
C ALA A 223 8.35 -11.40 4.49
N GLN A 224 8.29 -10.76 3.32
CA GLN A 224 7.97 -11.42 2.05
C GLN A 224 8.91 -12.58 1.71
N PHE A 225 10.19 -12.48 2.07
CA PHE A 225 11.18 -13.52 1.80
C PHE A 225 11.08 -14.70 2.77
N TYR A 226 10.55 -14.47 3.97
CA TYR A 226 10.37 -15.53 4.97
C TYR A 226 9.11 -16.37 4.74
N GLN A 227 8.23 -15.96 3.86
CA GLN A 227 7.00 -16.70 3.57
C GLN A 227 7.23 -18.07 2.90
N GLU A 228 8.38 -18.27 2.27
CA GLU A 228 8.76 -19.59 1.76
C GLU A 228 8.95 -20.64 2.87
N ILE A 229 9.19 -20.19 4.11
CA ILE A 229 9.48 -21.06 5.26
C ILE A 229 8.54 -20.85 6.45
N CYS A 230 7.67 -19.82 6.41
CA CYS A 230 6.75 -19.50 7.50
C CYS A 230 5.48 -18.83 6.97
N ASP A 231 4.33 -19.49 7.16
CA ASP A 231 3.02 -18.95 6.73
C ASP A 231 2.54 -17.77 7.59
N ASN A 232 3.11 -17.61 8.81
CA ASN A 232 2.68 -16.62 9.79
C ASN A 232 3.67 -15.44 9.85
N CYS A 233 3.79 -14.70 8.77
CA CYS A 233 4.60 -13.47 8.72
C CYS A 233 3.73 -12.26 9.07
N LEU A 234 3.80 -11.79 10.30
CA LEU A 234 3.14 -10.58 10.79
C LEU A 234 4.10 -9.40 10.80
N ARG A 235 3.56 -8.18 10.69
CA ARG A 235 4.32 -6.92 10.66
C ARG A 235 3.84 -6.05 11.82
N PHE A 236 4.70 -5.86 12.82
CA PHE A 236 4.41 -5.01 13.96
C PHE A 236 5.70 -4.53 14.64
N ALA A 237 6.01 -3.26 14.46
CA ALA A 237 7.03 -2.57 15.21
C ALA A 237 6.37 -1.90 16.44
N PRO A 238 6.68 -2.28 17.69
CA PRO A 238 6.00 -1.78 18.89
C PRO A 238 6.47 -0.38 19.27
N VAL A 239 6.48 0.54 18.32
CA VAL A 239 6.80 1.96 18.49
C VAL A 239 5.64 2.83 18.07
N ILE A 240 5.56 4.05 18.64
CA ILE A 240 4.46 4.97 18.39
C ILE A 240 4.76 5.81 17.16
N TYR A 241 3.86 5.77 16.18
CA TYR A 241 3.88 6.61 15.00
C TYR A 241 2.73 7.61 15.06
N GLY A 242 3.05 8.84 15.44
CA GLY A 242 2.16 9.98 15.31
C GLY A 242 2.17 10.56 13.88
N PRO A 243 1.35 11.58 13.60
CA PRO A 243 1.31 12.22 12.28
C PRO A 243 2.66 12.76 11.80
N GLU A 244 3.50 13.26 12.71
CA GLU A 244 4.84 13.77 12.37
C GLU A 244 5.79 12.65 11.97
N GLN A 245 5.82 11.54 12.75
CA GLN A 245 6.63 10.38 12.45
C GLN A 245 6.22 9.73 11.13
N MET A 246 4.91 9.58 10.89
CA MET A 246 4.39 9.06 9.61
C MET A 246 4.77 9.94 8.41
N LYS A 247 4.79 11.26 8.58
CA LYS A 247 5.19 12.21 7.54
C LYS A 247 6.71 12.21 7.29
N GLY A 248 7.49 12.00 8.35
CA GLY A 248 8.97 11.99 8.30
C GLY A 248 9.55 10.67 7.77
N MET A 249 8.77 9.61 7.68
CA MET A 249 9.24 8.28 7.27
C MET A 249 9.92 8.34 5.89
N HIS A 250 11.18 7.88 5.82
CA HIS A 250 12.07 7.97 4.65
C HIS A 250 12.30 9.40 4.14
N GLY A 251 12.01 10.40 4.96
CA GLY A 251 12.18 11.82 4.64
C GLY A 251 13.23 12.51 5.51
N LEU A 252 13.20 13.86 5.47
CA LEU A 252 13.99 14.68 6.38
C LEU A 252 13.37 14.61 7.79
N ASP A 253 14.24 14.64 8.82
CA ASP A 253 13.85 14.62 10.24
C ASP A 253 13.09 13.35 10.66
N GLU A 254 13.35 12.21 10.01
CA GLU A 254 12.82 10.92 10.44
C GLU A 254 13.21 10.65 11.89
N ASN A 255 12.19 10.38 12.72
CA ASN A 255 12.39 10.25 14.16
C ASN A 255 11.36 9.30 14.78
N ILE A 256 11.69 8.82 15.98
CA ILE A 256 10.75 8.14 16.90
C ILE A 256 10.88 8.73 18.29
N GLU A 257 9.83 8.65 19.09
CA GLU A 257 9.90 9.06 20.50
C GLU A 257 10.66 8.01 21.31
N TYR A 258 11.74 8.45 21.98
CA TYR A 258 12.60 7.53 22.75
C TYR A 258 11.89 6.86 23.93
N ASN A 259 10.80 7.45 24.44
CA ASN A 259 10.01 6.92 25.55
C ASN A 259 9.21 5.65 25.18
N CYS A 260 9.03 5.35 23.88
CA CYS A 260 8.39 4.11 23.44
C CYS A 260 9.36 2.90 23.43
N LEU A 261 10.69 3.13 23.44
CA LEU A 261 11.69 2.06 23.32
C LEU A 261 11.65 1.02 24.47
N PRO A 262 11.47 1.38 25.77
CA PRO A 262 11.34 0.38 26.81
C PRO A 262 10.17 -0.58 26.56
N GLY A 263 9.00 -0.06 26.18
CA GLY A 263 7.85 -0.88 25.85
C GLY A 263 8.10 -1.78 24.64
N ALA A 264 8.84 -1.28 23.63
CA ALA A 264 9.22 -2.07 22.47
C ALA A 264 10.11 -3.27 22.87
N VAL A 265 11.08 -3.04 23.72
CA VAL A 265 11.95 -4.13 24.24
C VAL A 265 11.13 -5.15 25.04
N ASP A 266 10.22 -4.70 25.88
CA ASP A 266 9.38 -5.59 26.67
C ASP A 266 8.42 -6.40 25.82
N PHE A 267 7.87 -5.84 24.74
CA PHE A 267 7.06 -6.57 23.78
C PHE A 267 7.84 -7.76 23.18
N TYR A 268 9.05 -7.54 22.65
CA TYR A 268 9.83 -8.61 22.04
C TYR A 268 10.25 -9.66 23.08
N LYS A 269 10.60 -9.28 24.31
CA LYS A 269 10.86 -10.24 25.40
C LYS A 269 9.63 -11.11 25.70
N ASN A 270 8.45 -10.50 25.78
CA ASN A 270 7.20 -11.21 26.04
C ASN A 270 6.82 -12.11 24.87
N LEU A 271 7.02 -11.64 23.62
CA LEU A 271 6.77 -12.44 22.42
C LEU A 271 7.66 -13.69 22.36
N ILE A 272 8.96 -13.55 22.66
CA ILE A 272 9.91 -14.67 22.72
C ILE A 272 9.49 -15.67 23.81
N ARG A 273 9.18 -15.19 25.02
CA ARG A 273 8.74 -16.05 26.15
C ARG A 273 7.41 -16.77 25.84
N ALA A 274 6.55 -16.18 25.03
CA ALA A 274 5.30 -16.79 24.62
C ALA A 274 5.49 -17.99 23.68
N GLN A 275 6.67 -18.13 23.03
CA GLN A 275 7.01 -19.29 22.18
C GLN A 275 7.44 -20.52 23.02
N GLU A 276 7.78 -20.34 24.28
CA GLU A 276 8.24 -21.42 25.18
C GLU A 276 7.07 -22.15 25.86
N ARG A 277 5.84 -21.68 25.68
CA ARG A 277 4.62 -22.21 26.29
C ARG A 277 3.75 -22.94 25.28
#